data_98e10a5812e0636ebd6813a4a4f04ea4
#
_entry.id   98e10a5812e0636ebd6813a4a4f04ea4
#
_cell.length_a   1.000
_cell.length_b   1.000
_cell.length_c   1.000
_cell.angle_alpha   90.00
_cell.angle_beta   90.00
_cell.angle_gamma   90.00
#
_symmetry.space_group_name_H-M   'P 1'
#
loop_
_entity.id
_entity.type
_entity.pdbx_description
1 polymer ?
#
loop_
_entity_poly.entity_id
_entity_poly.type
_entity_poly.pdbx_seq_one_letter_code
_entity_poly.pdbx_strand_id
1 'polypeptide(L)'
;MKERHLFTSESVSEGHPDKIADQISDAILDALLEKDPDARVAVETSVTTGLALVFGEISTSAYVDIQHVVRETIKEIGYTDGKYGFDGDNCAVIVALDEQSKDIAQGVDDSLEIREGQVDPLDQIGAGDQGLMFGFATDETPEYMPLPLILSHKLMRRIAILRKDKVIKYLRPDAKAEVTVEYDADGKPVRVDTVVLSTQHDPDVSLEQIQADVKEQ
;
A
#
# COMPACT_ATOMS: atom_id res chain seq x y z
N MET A 1 26.64 -30.62 -11.37
CA MET A 1 25.27 -30.07 -11.56
C MET A 1 25.36 -28.58 -11.35
N LYS A 2 24.85 -27.77 -12.28
CA LYS A 2 24.70 -26.32 -12.04
C LYS A 2 23.75 -26.15 -10.85
N GLU A 3 24.10 -25.30 -9.90
CA GLU A 3 23.35 -25.09 -8.67
C GLU A 3 22.04 -24.36 -9.00
N ARG A 4 20.90 -24.91 -8.54
CA ARG A 4 19.60 -24.26 -8.61
C ARG A 4 19.34 -23.53 -7.30
N HIS A 5 18.59 -22.42 -7.35
CA HIS A 5 18.23 -21.69 -6.15
C HIS A 5 16.73 -21.35 -6.15
N LEU A 6 16.20 -21.14 -4.96
CA LEU A 6 14.82 -20.70 -4.77
C LEU A 6 14.81 -19.20 -4.44
N PHE A 7 13.86 -18.48 -5.02
CA PHE A 7 13.60 -17.10 -4.68
C PHE A 7 12.11 -16.91 -4.41
N THR A 8 11.80 -16.21 -3.32
CA THR A 8 10.42 -16.04 -2.82
C THR A 8 10.09 -14.56 -2.75
N SER A 9 8.87 -14.22 -3.17
CA SER A 9 8.28 -12.90 -2.95
C SER A 9 6.86 -13.04 -2.43
N GLU A 10 6.42 -12.04 -1.68
CA GLU A 10 5.06 -11.98 -1.15
C GLU A 10 4.36 -10.68 -1.56
N SER A 11 3.03 -10.70 -1.48
CA SER A 11 2.19 -9.54 -1.67
C SER A 11 0.98 -9.62 -0.74
N VAL A 12 0.45 -8.47 -0.38
CA VAL A 12 -0.74 -8.35 0.45
C VAL A 12 -1.87 -7.69 -0.33
N SER A 13 -3.12 -8.00 0.06
CA SER A 13 -4.30 -7.38 -0.51
C SER A 13 -4.55 -5.97 0.04
N GLU A 14 -5.48 -5.25 -0.58
CA GLU A 14 -5.89 -3.91 -0.17
C GLU A 14 -6.39 -3.82 1.29
N GLY A 15 -6.89 -4.93 1.86
CA GLY A 15 -7.39 -4.97 3.24
C GLY A 15 -6.37 -5.44 4.28
N HIS A 16 -5.12 -5.68 3.90
CA HIS A 16 -4.05 -5.92 4.87
C HIS A 16 -3.72 -4.64 5.64
N PRO A 17 -3.43 -4.69 6.95
CA PRO A 17 -3.18 -3.49 7.76
C PRO A 17 -2.17 -2.51 7.15
N ASP A 18 -1.05 -3.00 6.61
CA ASP A 18 -0.04 -2.14 5.97
C ASP A 18 -0.61 -1.40 4.76
N LYS A 19 -1.40 -2.11 3.91
CA LYS A 19 -2.03 -1.50 2.74
C LYS A 19 -3.18 -0.55 3.09
N ILE A 20 -3.91 -0.81 4.17
CA ILE A 20 -4.91 0.13 4.69
C ILE A 20 -4.21 1.42 5.11
N ALA A 21 -3.10 1.31 5.85
CA ALA A 21 -2.33 2.48 6.29
C ALA A 21 -1.80 3.30 5.11
N ASP A 22 -1.18 2.65 4.12
CA ASP A 22 -0.71 3.29 2.88
C ASP A 22 -1.87 4.01 2.16
N GLN A 23 -2.99 3.32 1.93
CA GLN A 23 -4.14 3.89 1.20
C GLN A 23 -4.76 5.09 1.92
N ILE A 24 -4.82 5.06 3.26
CA ILE A 24 -5.32 6.20 4.05
C ILE A 24 -4.37 7.40 3.92
N SER A 25 -3.06 7.18 4.06
CA SER A 25 -2.07 8.25 3.94
C SER A 25 -2.08 8.86 2.53
N ASP A 26 -2.15 8.03 1.49
CA ASP A 26 -2.26 8.47 0.10
C ASP A 26 -3.57 9.23 -0.17
N ALA A 27 -4.72 8.75 0.33
CA ALA A 27 -6.00 9.43 0.15
C ALA A 27 -6.04 10.82 0.82
N ILE A 28 -5.37 10.97 1.96
CA ILE A 28 -5.22 12.28 2.62
C ILE A 28 -4.33 13.19 1.78
N LEU A 29 -3.20 12.68 1.27
CA LEU A 29 -2.32 13.41 0.38
C LEU A 29 -3.07 13.90 -0.87
N ASP A 30 -3.79 13.01 -1.54
CA ASP A 30 -4.58 13.33 -2.74
C ASP A 30 -5.62 14.42 -2.46
N ALA A 31 -6.37 14.30 -1.36
CA ALA A 31 -7.40 15.25 -0.97
C ALA A 31 -6.84 16.65 -0.63
N LEU A 32 -5.61 16.72 -0.14
CA LEU A 32 -4.90 17.96 0.13
C LEU A 32 -4.37 18.59 -1.16
N LEU A 33 -3.66 17.82 -1.99
CA LEU A 33 -3.07 18.29 -3.25
C LEU A 33 -4.12 18.71 -4.28
N GLU A 34 -5.31 18.12 -4.27
CA GLU A 34 -6.42 18.55 -5.10
C GLU A 34 -6.82 20.01 -4.84
N LYS A 35 -6.71 20.48 -3.60
CA LYS A 35 -7.10 21.82 -3.16
C LYS A 35 -5.93 22.79 -3.02
N ASP A 36 -4.77 22.29 -2.72
CA ASP A 36 -3.53 23.03 -2.50
C ASP A 36 -2.35 22.26 -3.09
N PRO A 37 -2.00 22.48 -4.37
CA PRO A 37 -0.91 21.78 -5.05
C PRO A 37 0.46 22.00 -4.40
N ASP A 38 0.61 23.06 -3.61
CA ASP A 38 1.84 23.39 -2.90
C ASP A 38 1.87 22.86 -1.46
N ALA A 39 0.84 22.12 -1.04
CA ALA A 39 0.77 21.52 0.29
C ALA A 39 1.98 20.61 0.55
N ARG A 40 2.51 20.70 1.78
CA ARG A 40 3.53 19.78 2.28
C ARG A 40 2.89 18.81 3.24
N VAL A 41 2.99 17.54 2.93
CA VAL A 41 2.24 16.48 3.60
C VAL A 41 3.15 15.35 3.99
N ALA A 42 3.37 15.17 5.28
CA ALA A 42 4.09 14.06 5.89
C ALA A 42 3.15 13.34 6.86
N VAL A 43 2.18 12.62 6.29
CA VAL A 43 1.13 11.92 7.04
C VAL A 43 1.41 10.43 7.06
N GLU A 44 1.45 9.90 8.27
CA GLU A 44 1.56 8.49 8.57
C GLU A 44 0.26 7.97 9.15
N THR A 45 -0.02 6.70 8.92
CA THR A 45 -1.21 6.03 9.44
C THR A 45 -0.84 4.73 10.12
N SER A 46 -1.51 4.44 11.22
CA SER A 46 -1.45 3.15 11.90
C SER A 46 -2.85 2.63 12.13
N VAL A 47 -3.07 1.33 11.92
CA VAL A 47 -4.38 0.70 12.09
C VAL A 47 -4.29 -0.52 13.00
N THR A 48 -5.37 -0.75 13.74
CA THR A 48 -5.59 -1.98 14.52
C THR A 48 -7.08 -2.23 14.62
N THR A 49 -7.50 -3.30 15.29
CA THR A 49 -8.92 -3.61 15.50
C THR A 49 -9.68 -2.40 16.03
N GLY A 50 -10.65 -1.92 15.28
CA GLY A 50 -11.53 -0.81 15.63
C GLY A 50 -10.91 0.58 15.70
N LEU A 51 -9.66 0.77 15.25
CA LEU A 51 -8.95 2.05 15.35
C LEU A 51 -8.11 2.34 14.11
N ALA A 52 -8.22 3.58 13.61
CA ALA A 52 -7.25 4.21 12.71
C ALA A 52 -6.66 5.45 13.40
N LEU A 53 -5.34 5.53 13.47
CA LEU A 53 -4.58 6.66 13.98
C LEU A 53 -3.83 7.31 12.83
N VAL A 54 -4.12 8.59 12.56
CA VAL A 54 -3.43 9.43 11.58
C VAL A 54 -2.57 10.43 12.34
N PHE A 55 -1.30 10.52 12.01
CA PHE A 55 -0.35 11.40 12.68
C PHE A 55 0.71 11.92 11.72
N GLY A 56 1.46 12.93 12.13
CA GLY A 56 2.50 13.53 11.32
C GLY A 56 2.39 15.04 11.22
N GLU A 57 2.87 15.60 10.11
CA GLU A 57 2.96 17.04 9.92
C GLU A 57 2.36 17.46 8.58
N ILE A 58 1.60 18.56 8.57
CA ILE A 58 1.01 19.14 7.37
C ILE A 58 1.22 20.65 7.38
N SER A 59 1.61 21.20 6.23
CA SER A 59 1.57 22.65 5.96
C SER A 59 0.73 22.86 4.71
N THR A 60 -0.44 23.49 4.86
CA THR A 60 -1.39 23.73 3.77
C THR A 60 -2.29 24.93 4.06
N SER A 61 -2.77 25.58 3.01
CA SER A 61 -3.81 26.59 3.08
C SER A 61 -5.24 25.97 2.96
N ALA A 62 -5.34 24.68 2.63
CA ALA A 62 -6.61 24.01 2.37
C ALA A 62 -7.19 23.37 3.65
N TYR A 63 -8.52 23.27 3.68
CA TYR A 63 -9.24 22.45 4.66
C TYR A 63 -9.70 21.13 4.04
N VAL A 64 -9.35 20.02 4.70
CA VAL A 64 -9.82 18.67 4.39
C VAL A 64 -10.38 18.02 5.65
N ASP A 65 -11.57 17.42 5.54
CA ASP A 65 -12.12 16.57 6.59
C ASP A 65 -11.42 15.20 6.59
N ILE A 66 -10.32 15.12 7.32
CA ILE A 66 -9.47 13.93 7.37
C ILE A 66 -10.24 12.72 7.89
N GLN A 67 -11.10 12.90 8.90
CA GLN A 67 -11.89 11.77 9.42
C GLN A 67 -12.83 11.19 8.37
N HIS A 68 -13.42 12.05 7.55
CA HIS A 68 -14.26 11.60 6.44
C HIS A 68 -13.45 10.83 5.39
N VAL A 69 -12.30 11.36 4.97
CA VAL A 69 -11.41 10.69 4.02
C VAL A 69 -11.01 9.30 4.53
N VAL A 70 -10.57 9.19 5.78
CA VAL A 70 -10.20 7.91 6.40
C VAL A 70 -11.35 6.90 6.34
N ARG A 71 -12.56 7.32 6.72
CA ARG A 71 -13.73 6.44 6.75
C ARG A 71 -14.14 5.95 5.36
N GLU A 72 -14.15 6.85 4.37
CA GLU A 72 -14.47 6.47 2.99
C GLU A 72 -13.44 5.49 2.44
N THR A 73 -12.14 5.74 2.64
CA THR A 73 -11.06 4.81 2.23
C THR A 73 -11.26 3.42 2.83
N ILE A 74 -11.53 3.33 4.13
CA ILE A 74 -11.78 2.05 4.81
C ILE A 74 -13.01 1.33 4.20
N LYS A 75 -14.07 2.06 3.89
CA LYS A 75 -15.28 1.49 3.26
C LYS A 75 -15.03 1.04 1.82
N GLU A 76 -14.28 1.80 1.04
CA GLU A 76 -13.90 1.44 -0.35
C GLU A 76 -13.05 0.17 -0.41
N ILE A 77 -12.18 -0.05 0.56
CA ILE A 77 -11.43 -1.29 0.73
C ILE A 77 -12.40 -2.46 0.96
N GLY A 78 -13.51 -2.23 1.65
CA GLY A 78 -14.56 -3.22 1.89
C GLY A 78 -14.78 -3.56 3.37
N TYR A 79 -14.25 -2.78 4.29
CA TYR A 79 -14.55 -2.90 5.71
C TYR A 79 -15.80 -2.10 6.07
N THR A 80 -16.94 -2.73 5.83
CA THR A 80 -18.29 -2.14 5.96
C THR A 80 -19.16 -2.84 7.00
N ASP A 81 -18.62 -3.77 7.78
CA ASP A 81 -19.36 -4.55 8.77
C ASP A 81 -18.50 -4.77 10.02
N GLY A 82 -18.99 -4.33 11.17
CA GLY A 82 -18.28 -4.41 12.45
C GLY A 82 -17.86 -5.83 12.86
N LYS A 83 -18.51 -6.87 12.32
CA LYS A 83 -18.09 -8.27 12.54
C LYS A 83 -16.73 -8.62 11.93
N TYR A 84 -16.19 -7.78 11.02
CA TYR A 84 -14.83 -7.94 10.51
C TYR A 84 -13.75 -7.46 11.50
N GLY A 85 -14.18 -6.90 12.65
CA GLY A 85 -13.26 -6.31 13.63
C GLY A 85 -12.75 -4.92 13.23
N PHE A 86 -13.11 -4.44 12.05
CA PHE A 86 -12.79 -3.12 11.50
C PHE A 86 -13.92 -2.68 10.59
N ASP A 87 -14.32 -1.41 10.69
CA ASP A 87 -15.52 -0.90 10.01
C ASP A 87 -15.40 0.63 9.88
N GLY A 88 -15.49 1.13 8.65
CA GLY A 88 -15.33 2.55 8.35
C GLY A 88 -16.34 3.46 9.02
N ASP A 89 -17.57 2.99 9.29
CA ASP A 89 -18.58 3.81 9.96
C ASP A 89 -18.38 3.90 11.48
N ASN A 90 -17.88 2.83 12.12
CA ASN A 90 -17.89 2.70 13.59
C ASN A 90 -16.48 2.67 14.22
N CYS A 91 -15.40 2.52 13.46
CA CYS A 91 -14.05 2.55 14.03
C CYS A 91 -13.72 3.91 14.67
N ALA A 92 -12.87 3.91 15.66
CA ALA A 92 -12.28 5.15 16.16
C ALA A 92 -11.31 5.72 15.11
N VAL A 93 -11.40 7.01 14.83
CA VAL A 93 -10.44 7.73 14.01
C VAL A 93 -9.82 8.83 14.87
N ILE A 94 -8.54 8.69 15.16
CA ILE A 94 -7.76 9.68 15.92
C ILE A 94 -6.85 10.41 14.93
N VAL A 95 -6.88 11.74 14.97
CA VAL A 95 -6.05 12.60 14.15
C VAL A 95 -5.13 13.40 15.07
N ALA A 96 -3.82 13.22 14.90
CA ALA A 96 -2.75 13.88 15.64
C ALA A 96 -1.75 14.49 14.66
N LEU A 97 -2.18 15.57 13.99
CA LEU A 97 -1.41 16.27 12.97
C LEU A 97 -1.00 17.63 13.50
N ASP A 98 0.28 17.96 13.34
CA ASP A 98 0.87 19.22 13.68
C ASP A 98 1.32 20.00 12.43
N GLU A 99 1.66 21.28 12.60
CA GLU A 99 2.33 22.07 11.57
C GLU A 99 3.79 21.62 11.44
N GLN A 100 4.34 21.64 10.22
CA GLN A 100 5.75 21.36 9.99
C GLN A 100 6.64 22.32 10.78
N SER A 101 7.72 21.79 11.37
CA SER A 101 8.73 22.59 12.07
C SER A 101 9.29 23.69 11.15
N LYS A 102 9.37 24.94 11.65
CA LYS A 102 9.95 26.08 10.93
C LYS A 102 11.43 25.87 10.59
N ASP A 103 12.14 25.10 11.38
CA ASP A 103 13.56 24.80 11.14
C ASP A 103 13.73 23.83 9.95
N ILE A 104 12.82 22.84 9.83
CA ILE A 104 12.77 21.95 8.68
C ILE A 104 12.31 22.70 7.43
N ALA A 105 11.31 23.56 7.54
CA ALA A 105 10.79 24.38 6.45
C ALA A 105 11.88 25.22 5.76
N GLN A 106 12.85 25.74 6.49
CA GLN A 106 13.99 26.51 5.90
C GLN A 106 14.78 25.71 4.85
N GLY A 107 14.88 24.39 5.02
CA GLY A 107 15.60 23.54 4.07
C GLY A 107 14.74 23.05 2.89
N VAL A 108 13.42 23.15 3.03
CA VAL A 108 12.44 22.62 2.07
C VAL A 108 11.81 23.73 1.22
N ASP A 109 11.59 24.92 1.79
CA ASP A 109 10.91 26.03 1.12
C ASP A 109 11.76 26.64 0.00
N ASP A 110 13.07 26.81 0.23
CA ASP A 110 14.01 27.31 -0.76
C ASP A 110 15.18 26.34 -0.92
N SER A 111 15.47 25.95 -2.17
CA SER A 111 16.65 25.15 -2.48
C SER A 111 17.95 25.88 -2.13
N LEU A 112 19.05 25.15 -2.04
CA LEU A 112 20.38 25.76 -1.82
C LEU A 112 20.72 26.74 -2.94
N GLU A 113 20.40 26.40 -4.18
CA GLU A 113 20.63 27.19 -5.39
C GLU A 113 19.93 28.55 -5.32
N ILE A 114 18.67 28.59 -4.88
CA ILE A 114 17.92 29.83 -4.69
C ILE A 114 18.53 30.68 -3.58
N ARG A 115 18.93 30.08 -2.46
CA ARG A 115 19.57 30.78 -1.34
C ARG A 115 20.94 31.36 -1.73
N GLU A 116 21.61 30.74 -2.70
CA GLU A 116 22.88 31.23 -3.29
C GLU A 116 22.69 32.22 -4.45
N GLY A 117 21.42 32.56 -4.77
CA GLY A 117 21.08 33.61 -5.73
C GLY A 117 20.86 33.14 -7.16
N GLN A 118 20.67 31.86 -7.40
CA GLN A 118 20.20 31.32 -8.70
C GLN A 118 18.72 31.64 -8.90
N VAL A 119 18.30 31.82 -10.16
CA VAL A 119 16.94 32.26 -10.51
C VAL A 119 16.21 31.29 -11.45
N ASP A 120 16.63 30.03 -11.51
CA ASP A 120 15.89 29.04 -12.30
C ASP A 120 14.59 28.66 -11.56
N PRO A 121 13.40 28.80 -12.21
CA PRO A 121 12.14 28.42 -11.58
C PRO A 121 12.05 26.94 -11.18
N LEU A 122 12.83 26.06 -11.82
CA LEU A 122 12.85 24.64 -11.48
C LEU A 122 13.64 24.35 -10.19
N ASP A 123 14.49 25.29 -9.77
CA ASP A 123 15.30 25.17 -8.54
C ASP A 123 14.60 25.78 -7.31
N GLN A 124 13.36 26.27 -7.42
CA GLN A 124 12.69 26.95 -6.31
C GLN A 124 12.39 26.03 -5.13
N ILE A 125 12.00 24.79 -5.39
CA ILE A 125 11.60 23.85 -4.34
C ILE A 125 12.81 23.06 -3.87
N GLY A 126 13.11 23.14 -2.56
CA GLY A 126 14.14 22.32 -1.92
C GLY A 126 13.70 20.86 -1.80
N ALA A 127 14.65 19.96 -1.54
CA ALA A 127 14.35 18.57 -1.25
C ALA A 127 13.64 18.45 0.10
N GLY A 128 12.55 17.67 0.14
CA GLY A 128 11.79 17.44 1.37
C GLY A 128 12.55 16.65 2.43
N ASP A 129 13.49 15.79 2.01
CA ASP A 129 14.36 14.99 2.86
C ASP A 129 15.62 14.58 2.09
N GLN A 130 16.62 14.09 2.79
CA GLN A 130 17.74 13.38 2.19
C GLN A 130 17.27 12.01 1.68
N GLY A 131 17.90 11.48 0.65
CA GLY A 131 17.51 10.20 0.10
C GLY A 131 18.55 9.57 -0.81
N LEU A 132 18.43 8.27 -0.98
CA LEU A 132 19.11 7.52 -2.01
C LEU A 132 18.12 6.51 -2.62
N MET A 133 18.30 6.18 -3.89
CA MET A 133 17.40 5.30 -4.62
C MET A 133 18.18 4.16 -5.24
N PHE A 134 17.55 2.98 -5.23
CA PHE A 134 18.01 1.81 -5.98
C PHE A 134 17.05 1.53 -7.12
N GLY A 135 17.57 1.12 -8.25
CA GLY A 135 16.76 0.64 -9.38
C GLY A 135 17.12 -0.79 -9.72
N PHE A 136 16.10 -1.59 -10.01
CA PHE A 136 16.26 -2.95 -10.50
C PHE A 136 15.18 -3.27 -11.53
N ALA A 137 15.56 -3.93 -12.62
CA ALA A 137 14.66 -4.46 -13.63
C ALA A 137 15.20 -5.78 -14.18
N THR A 138 14.30 -6.67 -14.57
CA THR A 138 14.61 -7.95 -15.21
C THR A 138 13.64 -8.19 -16.37
N ASP A 139 14.09 -8.90 -17.41
CA ASP A 139 13.28 -9.21 -18.59
C ASP A 139 12.53 -10.56 -18.48
N GLU A 140 12.49 -11.15 -17.30
CA GLU A 140 11.79 -12.41 -17.06
C GLU A 140 10.25 -12.31 -17.10
N THR A 141 9.72 -11.09 -17.01
CA THR A 141 8.30 -10.78 -17.14
C THR A 141 8.07 -9.56 -18.04
N PRO A 142 6.90 -9.44 -18.70
CA PRO A 142 6.57 -8.26 -19.50
C PRO A 142 6.55 -6.95 -18.69
N GLU A 143 6.35 -7.05 -17.37
CA GLU A 143 6.35 -5.93 -16.45
C GLU A 143 7.75 -5.49 -16.02
N TYR A 144 8.82 -6.16 -16.51
CA TYR A 144 10.22 -5.96 -16.12
C TYR A 144 10.48 -6.13 -14.62
N MET A 145 9.71 -7.00 -13.98
CA MET A 145 9.76 -7.30 -12.56
C MET A 145 10.03 -8.77 -12.31
N PRO A 146 10.60 -9.16 -11.14
CA PRO A 146 10.82 -10.55 -10.77
C PRO A 146 9.55 -11.39 -10.84
N LEU A 147 9.63 -12.57 -11.42
CA LEU A 147 8.48 -13.46 -11.63
C LEU A 147 7.70 -13.78 -10.32
N PRO A 148 8.34 -14.16 -9.19
CA PRO A 148 7.59 -14.44 -7.96
C PRO A 148 6.84 -13.22 -7.44
N LEU A 149 7.40 -12.02 -7.60
CA LEU A 149 6.73 -10.77 -7.20
C LEU A 149 5.47 -10.52 -8.05
N ILE A 150 5.59 -10.61 -9.36
CA ILE A 150 4.45 -10.41 -10.27
C ILE A 150 3.35 -11.46 -10.04
N LEU A 151 3.74 -12.71 -9.79
CA LEU A 151 2.75 -13.76 -9.50
C LEU A 151 2.03 -13.49 -8.18
N SER A 152 2.73 -13.09 -7.12
CA SER A 152 2.10 -12.74 -5.85
C SER A 152 1.15 -11.54 -5.98
N HIS A 153 1.52 -10.51 -6.74
CA HIS A 153 0.64 -9.37 -7.04
C HIS A 153 -0.61 -9.79 -7.84
N LYS A 154 -0.45 -10.63 -8.86
CA LYS A 154 -1.57 -11.13 -9.66
C LYS A 154 -2.56 -11.94 -8.82
N LEU A 155 -2.06 -12.75 -7.88
CA LEU A 155 -2.91 -13.48 -6.92
C LEU A 155 -3.71 -12.53 -6.03
N MET A 156 -3.07 -11.52 -5.45
CA MET A 156 -3.75 -10.56 -4.58
C MET A 156 -4.78 -9.71 -5.33
N ARG A 157 -4.45 -9.29 -6.54
CA ARG A 157 -5.40 -8.58 -7.41
C ARG A 157 -6.60 -9.47 -7.77
N ARG A 158 -6.37 -10.74 -8.09
CA ARG A 158 -7.44 -11.69 -8.40
C ARG A 158 -8.37 -11.92 -7.22
N ILE A 159 -7.83 -12.14 -6.02
CA ILE A 159 -8.61 -12.29 -4.78
C ILE A 159 -9.49 -11.05 -4.52
N ALA A 160 -8.95 -9.85 -4.68
CA ALA A 160 -9.71 -8.62 -4.49
C ALA A 160 -10.89 -8.53 -5.48
N ILE A 161 -10.68 -8.87 -6.75
CA ILE A 161 -11.73 -8.91 -7.77
C ILE A 161 -12.80 -9.94 -7.40
N LEU A 162 -12.41 -11.18 -7.06
CA LEU A 162 -13.34 -12.25 -6.69
C LEU A 162 -14.21 -11.88 -5.49
N ARG A 163 -13.66 -11.14 -4.54
CA ARG A 163 -14.38 -10.61 -3.39
C ARG A 163 -15.33 -9.47 -3.78
N LYS A 164 -14.84 -8.45 -4.47
CA LYS A 164 -15.63 -7.25 -4.85
C LYS A 164 -16.78 -7.63 -5.79
N ASP A 165 -16.55 -8.51 -6.74
CA ASP A 165 -17.57 -9.00 -7.68
C ASP A 165 -18.48 -10.07 -7.05
N LYS A 166 -18.25 -10.41 -5.77
CA LYS A 166 -19.03 -11.41 -5.01
C LYS A 166 -19.06 -12.80 -5.67
N VAL A 167 -18.01 -13.15 -6.41
CA VAL A 167 -17.84 -14.49 -7.00
C VAL A 167 -17.62 -15.51 -5.86
N ILE A 168 -16.71 -15.18 -4.94
CA ILE A 168 -16.48 -15.93 -3.70
C ILE A 168 -16.97 -15.06 -2.54
N LYS A 169 -18.19 -15.31 -2.08
CA LYS A 169 -18.93 -14.42 -1.18
C LYS A 169 -18.40 -14.37 0.25
N TYR A 170 -17.71 -15.41 0.69
CA TYR A 170 -17.17 -15.50 2.05
C TYR A 170 -15.81 -14.83 2.22
N LEU A 171 -15.18 -14.35 1.13
CA LEU A 171 -13.91 -13.62 1.22
C LEU A 171 -14.09 -12.26 1.90
N ARG A 172 -13.14 -11.93 2.76
CA ARG A 172 -13.02 -10.64 3.43
C ARG A 172 -11.79 -9.88 2.91
N PRO A 173 -11.63 -8.60 3.26
CA PRO A 173 -10.64 -7.74 2.60
C PRO A 173 -9.18 -8.14 2.79
N ASP A 174 -8.81 -8.74 3.93
CA ASP A 174 -7.41 -9.09 4.22
C ASP A 174 -7.01 -10.41 3.56
N ALA A 175 -5.91 -10.38 2.83
CA ALA A 175 -5.27 -11.57 2.26
C ALA A 175 -3.78 -11.33 2.00
N LYS A 176 -3.03 -12.44 1.93
CA LYS A 176 -1.60 -12.47 1.63
C LYS A 176 -1.28 -13.64 0.72
N ALA A 177 -0.42 -13.45 -0.28
CA ALA A 177 0.15 -14.51 -1.08
C ALA A 177 1.67 -14.47 -1.06
N GLU A 178 2.26 -15.66 -0.99
CA GLU A 178 3.68 -15.89 -1.15
C GLU A 178 3.90 -16.85 -2.32
N VAL A 179 4.84 -16.54 -3.19
CA VAL A 179 5.20 -17.36 -4.34
C VAL A 179 6.69 -17.62 -4.34
N THR A 180 7.07 -18.89 -4.39
CA THR A 180 8.45 -19.35 -4.53
C THR A 180 8.68 -19.88 -5.94
N VAL A 181 9.72 -19.40 -6.60
CA VAL A 181 10.15 -19.83 -7.93
C VAL A 181 11.53 -20.44 -7.85
N GLU A 182 11.71 -21.58 -8.52
CA GLU A 182 13.02 -22.21 -8.71
C GLU A 182 13.69 -21.64 -9.95
N TYR A 183 14.93 -21.20 -9.80
CA TYR A 183 15.79 -20.67 -10.86
C TYR A 183 16.93 -21.61 -11.15
N ASP A 184 17.36 -21.66 -12.42
CA ASP A 184 18.58 -22.36 -12.80
C ASP A 184 19.84 -21.53 -12.46
N ALA A 185 21.00 -22.11 -12.73
CA ALA A 185 22.29 -21.46 -12.46
C ALA A 185 22.59 -20.25 -13.38
N ASP A 186 21.81 -20.04 -14.42
CA ASP A 186 21.91 -18.90 -15.32
C ASP A 186 20.88 -17.80 -14.95
N GLY A 187 20.15 -17.99 -13.82
CA GLY A 187 19.16 -17.04 -13.31
C GLY A 187 17.81 -17.07 -14.04
N LYS A 188 17.51 -18.13 -14.79
CA LYS A 188 16.24 -18.26 -15.50
C LYS A 188 15.21 -19.01 -14.66
N PRO A 189 13.95 -18.56 -14.61
CA PRO A 189 12.90 -19.27 -13.89
C PRO A 189 12.62 -20.63 -14.56
N VAL A 190 12.54 -21.67 -13.75
CA VAL A 190 12.33 -23.06 -14.19
C VAL A 190 10.90 -23.53 -13.88
N ARG A 191 10.42 -23.25 -12.67
CA ARG A 191 9.09 -23.65 -12.23
C ARG A 191 8.65 -22.85 -11.00
N VAL A 192 7.36 -22.74 -10.81
CA VAL A 192 6.80 -22.36 -9.51
C VAL A 192 6.98 -23.56 -8.57
N ASP A 193 7.63 -23.33 -7.45
CA ASP A 193 7.87 -24.38 -6.44
C ASP A 193 6.73 -24.45 -5.43
N THR A 194 6.41 -23.32 -4.82
CA THR A 194 5.41 -23.22 -3.76
C THR A 194 4.55 -21.97 -3.94
N VAL A 195 3.26 -22.11 -3.64
CA VAL A 195 2.32 -20.99 -3.49
C VAL A 195 1.64 -21.14 -2.13
N VAL A 196 1.75 -20.11 -1.30
CA VAL A 196 0.97 -20.00 -0.05
C VAL A 196 -0.02 -18.85 -0.22
N LEU A 197 -1.29 -19.10 0.10
CA LEU A 197 -2.33 -18.09 0.10
C LEU A 197 -3.08 -18.13 1.43
N SER A 198 -3.10 -17.01 2.12
CA SER A 198 -3.86 -16.79 3.34
C SER A 198 -4.92 -15.73 3.07
N THR A 199 -6.15 -15.95 3.52
CA THR A 199 -7.23 -14.99 3.34
C THR A 199 -8.15 -14.95 4.55
N GLN A 200 -8.59 -13.76 4.91
CA GLN A 200 -9.67 -13.58 5.86
C GLN A 200 -10.98 -14.02 5.19
N HIS A 201 -11.83 -14.73 5.92
CA HIS A 201 -13.06 -15.31 5.40
C HIS A 201 -14.15 -15.39 6.48
N ASP A 202 -15.38 -15.69 6.09
CA ASP A 202 -16.46 -15.95 7.02
C ASP A 202 -16.19 -17.24 7.84
N PRO A 203 -16.63 -17.31 9.11
CA PRO A 203 -16.30 -18.41 10.00
C PRO A 203 -16.95 -19.75 9.60
N ASP A 204 -18.00 -19.71 8.79
CA ASP A 204 -18.80 -20.88 8.43
C ASP A 204 -18.28 -21.64 7.21
N VAL A 205 -17.12 -21.25 6.65
CA VAL A 205 -16.50 -21.93 5.51
C VAL A 205 -15.35 -22.83 5.95
N SER A 206 -15.26 -24.03 5.40
CA SER A 206 -14.16 -24.95 5.71
C SER A 206 -12.90 -24.66 4.89
N LEU A 207 -11.74 -25.09 5.38
CA LEU A 207 -10.48 -24.98 4.66
C LEU A 207 -10.52 -25.71 3.32
N GLU A 208 -11.15 -26.89 3.26
CA GLU A 208 -11.29 -27.67 2.02
C GLU A 208 -12.08 -26.92 0.96
N GLN A 209 -13.16 -26.21 1.37
CA GLN A 209 -13.93 -25.36 0.47
C GLN A 209 -13.09 -24.19 -0.07
N ILE A 210 -12.36 -23.51 0.80
CA ILE A 210 -11.47 -22.41 0.40
C ILE A 210 -10.42 -22.90 -0.61
N GLN A 211 -9.80 -24.05 -0.34
CA GLN A 211 -8.80 -24.65 -1.23
C GLN A 211 -9.39 -25.04 -2.59
N ALA A 212 -10.61 -25.56 -2.62
CA ALA A 212 -11.28 -25.93 -3.86
C ALA A 212 -11.58 -24.68 -4.70
N ASP A 213 -12.25 -23.70 -4.10
CA ASP A 213 -12.67 -22.47 -4.79
C ASP A 213 -11.49 -21.66 -5.31
N VAL A 214 -10.42 -21.53 -4.51
CA VAL A 214 -9.21 -20.79 -4.93
C VAL A 214 -8.46 -21.49 -6.06
N LYS A 215 -8.45 -22.83 -6.09
CA LYS A 215 -7.80 -23.58 -7.18
C LYS A 215 -8.57 -23.52 -8.49
N GLU A 216 -9.87 -23.30 -8.44
CA GLU A 216 -10.73 -23.21 -9.63
C GLU A 216 -10.59 -21.84 -10.33
N GLN A 217 -10.22 -20.79 -9.61
CA GLN A 217 -10.18 -19.41 -10.10
C GLN A 217 -8.79 -18.95 -10.59
#